data_0ef1dc0adae7ca919df4d53c91a4d679
#
_entry.id   0ef1dc0adae7ca919df4d53c91a4d679
#
_cell.length_a   1.000
_cell.length_b   1.000
_cell.length_c   1.000
_cell.angle_alpha   90.00
_cell.angle_beta   90.00
_cell.angle_gamma   90.00
#
_symmetry.space_group_name_H-M   'P 1'
#
loop_
_entity.id
_entity.type
_entity.pdbx_description
1 polymer ?
#
loop_
_entity_poly.entity_id
_entity_poly.type
_entity_poly.pdbx_seq_one_letter_code
_entity_poly.pdbx_strand_id
1 'polypeptide(L)'
;VGSEMCIRDSDNINGKGEIQRNWIFTYNIGTFLGAAHELYKITGDKQYLDDAVKAANFVVEQLSQNEGLLPDAVSGDGGLFHGIFFRYFVKLINDHSVDYSDRKKFHEYITRCATVMATQGINPNTMLYGGRWRKAPADNEKVGLTPHLTGCMLMEAMCVLQPL
;
A
#
# COMPACT_ATOMS: atom_id res chain seq x y z
N VAL A 1 -10.45 -22.76 -0.25
CA VAL A 1 -10.48 -21.31 -0.03
C VAL A 1 -9.09 -20.74 0.31
N GLY A 2 -8.15 -21.58 0.81
CA GLY A 2 -6.82 -21.10 1.22
C GLY A 2 -5.75 -21.02 0.11
N SER A 3 -5.88 -21.77 -0.97
CA SER A 3 -4.81 -21.89 -1.98
C SER A 3 -4.77 -20.74 -2.99
N GLU A 4 -5.91 -20.20 -3.37
CA GLU A 4 -5.97 -19.11 -4.36
C GLU A 4 -5.46 -17.78 -3.80
N MET A 5 -5.73 -17.48 -2.53
CA MET A 5 -5.23 -16.27 -1.88
C MET A 5 -3.70 -16.28 -1.79
N CYS A 6 -3.08 -17.44 -1.53
CA CYS A 6 -1.63 -17.55 -1.48
C CYS A 6 -0.91 -17.28 -2.82
N ILE A 7 -1.56 -17.53 -3.95
CA ILE A 7 -0.98 -17.24 -5.29
C ILE A 7 -1.02 -15.75 -5.58
N ARG A 8 -2.06 -15.04 -5.12
CA ARG A 8 -2.24 -13.60 -5.34
C ARG A 8 -1.28 -12.76 -4.50
N ASP A 9 -0.90 -13.25 -3.32
CA ASP A 9 -0.15 -12.49 -2.33
C ASP A 9 1.34 -12.79 -2.33
N SER A 10 1.78 -13.88 -2.97
CA SER A 10 3.18 -14.32 -2.98
C SER A 10 3.93 -13.79 -4.19
N ASP A 11 5.17 -13.34 -3.97
CA ASP A 11 6.01 -12.68 -4.98
C ASP A 11 6.44 -13.61 -6.12
N ASN A 12 6.76 -14.87 -5.80
CA ASN A 12 7.27 -15.76 -6.82
C ASN A 12 6.96 -17.26 -6.59
N ILE A 13 7.20 -18.00 -7.66
CA ILE A 13 7.27 -19.47 -7.67
C ILE A 13 8.71 -19.85 -7.95
N ASN A 14 9.32 -20.71 -7.13
CA ASN A 14 10.68 -21.17 -7.34
C ASN A 14 10.82 -22.10 -8.55
N GLY A 15 12.04 -22.43 -8.96
CA GLY A 15 12.31 -23.30 -10.10
C GLY A 15 11.76 -24.74 -10.00
N LYS A 16 11.19 -25.13 -8.85
CA LYS A 16 10.50 -26.40 -8.62
C LYS A 16 8.98 -26.27 -8.69
N GLY A 17 8.44 -25.10 -8.96
CA GLY A 17 7.01 -24.81 -8.96
C GLY A 17 6.39 -24.59 -7.57
N GLU A 18 7.22 -24.38 -6.52
CA GLU A 18 6.74 -24.15 -5.17
C GLU A 18 6.53 -22.65 -4.93
N ILE A 19 5.38 -22.28 -4.37
CA ILE A 19 5.05 -20.89 -4.02
C ILE A 19 5.84 -20.48 -2.78
N GLN A 20 6.53 -19.35 -2.86
CA GLN A 20 7.26 -18.76 -1.74
C GLN A 20 6.28 -18.02 -0.82
N ARG A 21 5.55 -18.74 0.02
CA ARG A 21 4.42 -18.22 0.84
C ARG A 21 4.79 -17.12 1.82
N ASN A 22 6.07 -16.98 2.17
CA ASN A 22 6.56 -15.97 3.10
C ASN A 22 6.99 -14.66 2.40
N TRP A 23 6.96 -14.63 1.07
CA TRP A 23 7.33 -13.47 0.27
C TRP A 23 6.08 -12.69 -0.13
N ILE A 24 5.52 -11.99 0.85
CA ILE A 24 4.32 -11.18 0.69
C ILE A 24 4.74 -9.72 0.72
N PHE A 25 4.58 -9.03 -0.41
CA PHE A 25 4.97 -7.64 -0.56
C PHE A 25 3.80 -6.77 -0.99
N THR A 26 3.75 -5.57 -0.44
CA THR A 26 2.65 -4.64 -0.70
C THR A 26 2.54 -4.19 -2.16
N TYR A 27 3.66 -4.18 -2.92
CA TYR A 27 3.58 -3.83 -4.34
C TYR A 27 2.82 -4.86 -5.18
N ASN A 28 2.98 -6.15 -4.90
CA ASN A 28 2.24 -7.22 -5.58
C ASN A 28 0.74 -7.09 -5.32
N ILE A 29 0.39 -6.88 -4.06
CA ILE A 29 -1.00 -6.69 -3.65
C ILE A 29 -1.56 -5.41 -4.28
N GLY A 30 -0.78 -4.33 -4.30
CA GLY A 30 -1.17 -3.06 -4.92
C GLY A 30 -1.42 -3.20 -6.42
N THR A 31 -0.53 -3.85 -7.16
CA THR A 31 -0.72 -4.08 -8.60
C THR A 31 -1.88 -5.03 -8.90
N PHE A 32 -2.06 -6.08 -8.10
CA PHE A 32 -3.21 -6.98 -8.20
C PHE A 32 -4.53 -6.22 -7.95
N LEU A 33 -4.61 -5.48 -6.85
CA LEU A 33 -5.75 -4.63 -6.50
C LEU A 33 -6.07 -3.66 -7.64
N GLY A 34 -5.05 -2.99 -8.18
CA GLY A 34 -5.22 -2.05 -9.28
C GLY A 34 -5.74 -2.72 -10.54
N ALA A 35 -5.21 -3.89 -10.93
CA ALA A 35 -5.65 -4.65 -12.08
C ALA A 35 -7.09 -5.15 -11.90
N ALA A 36 -7.43 -5.71 -10.74
CA ALA A 36 -8.78 -6.17 -10.45
C ALA A 36 -9.80 -5.02 -10.49
N HIS A 37 -9.46 -3.87 -9.89
CA HIS A 37 -10.32 -2.69 -9.93
C HIS A 37 -10.55 -2.15 -11.36
N GLU A 38 -9.52 -2.10 -12.19
CA GLU A 38 -9.68 -1.67 -13.61
C GLU A 38 -10.48 -2.71 -14.43
N LEU A 39 -10.31 -4.02 -14.17
CA LEU A 39 -11.14 -5.06 -14.79
C LEU A 39 -12.61 -4.91 -14.41
N TYR A 40 -12.93 -4.64 -13.15
CA TYR A 40 -14.29 -4.32 -12.73
C TYR A 40 -14.87 -3.16 -13.53
N LYS A 41 -14.12 -2.06 -13.68
CA LYS A 41 -14.58 -0.89 -14.43
C LYS A 41 -14.85 -1.16 -15.92
N ILE A 42 -14.09 -2.10 -16.51
CA ILE A 42 -14.24 -2.48 -17.92
C ILE A 42 -15.40 -3.47 -18.10
N THR A 43 -15.52 -4.46 -17.21
CA THR A 43 -16.44 -5.60 -17.41
C THR A 43 -17.76 -5.46 -16.67
N GLY A 44 -17.80 -4.66 -15.59
CA GLY A 44 -18.92 -4.60 -14.65
C GLY A 44 -19.06 -5.84 -13.74
N ASP A 45 -18.15 -6.81 -13.84
CA ASP A 45 -18.20 -8.03 -13.03
C ASP A 45 -17.72 -7.74 -11.60
N LYS A 46 -18.65 -7.85 -10.65
CA LYS A 46 -18.42 -7.56 -9.23
C LYS A 46 -17.38 -8.45 -8.59
N GLN A 47 -17.13 -9.64 -9.14
CA GLN A 47 -16.08 -10.54 -8.62
C GLN A 47 -14.72 -9.83 -8.58
N TYR A 48 -14.39 -9.04 -9.60
CA TYR A 48 -13.15 -8.28 -9.63
C TYR A 48 -13.09 -7.18 -8.57
N LEU A 49 -14.24 -6.49 -8.31
CA LEU A 49 -14.29 -5.51 -7.23
C LEU A 49 -14.11 -6.15 -5.85
N ASP A 50 -14.79 -7.28 -5.62
CA ASP A 50 -14.67 -8.05 -4.38
C ASP A 50 -13.24 -8.53 -4.16
N ASP A 51 -12.54 -8.95 -5.21
CA ASP A 51 -11.14 -9.36 -5.14
C ASP A 51 -10.21 -8.17 -4.81
N ALA A 52 -10.46 -7.00 -5.38
CA ALA A 52 -9.72 -5.79 -5.04
C ALA A 52 -9.93 -5.38 -3.57
N VAL A 53 -11.16 -5.41 -3.09
CA VAL A 53 -11.51 -5.10 -1.69
C VAL A 53 -10.88 -6.11 -0.72
N LYS A 54 -10.90 -7.41 -1.04
CA LYS A 54 -10.23 -8.44 -0.23
C LYS A 54 -8.72 -8.22 -0.13
N ALA A 55 -8.09 -7.87 -1.26
CA ALA A 55 -6.66 -7.57 -1.28
C ALA A 55 -6.32 -6.34 -0.42
N ALA A 56 -7.14 -5.30 -0.49
CA ALA A 56 -6.98 -4.11 0.34
C ALA A 56 -7.16 -4.42 1.83
N ASN A 57 -8.19 -5.18 2.19
CA ASN A 57 -8.43 -5.63 3.57
C ASN A 57 -7.26 -6.43 4.13
N PHE A 58 -6.67 -7.31 3.33
CA PHE A 58 -5.50 -8.08 3.74
C PHE A 58 -4.33 -7.18 4.15
N VAL A 59 -4.04 -6.12 3.38
CA VAL A 59 -2.97 -5.17 3.74
C VAL A 59 -3.31 -4.43 5.03
N VAL A 60 -4.52 -3.92 5.14
CA VAL A 60 -4.95 -3.11 6.31
C VAL A 60 -4.99 -3.93 7.59
N GLU A 61 -5.45 -5.18 7.53
CA GLU A 61 -5.75 -6.01 8.71
C GLU A 61 -4.64 -7.00 9.05
N GLN A 62 -3.89 -7.51 8.05
CA GLN A 62 -2.93 -8.59 8.26
C GLN A 62 -1.47 -8.15 8.10
N LEU A 63 -1.17 -7.23 7.19
CA LEU A 63 0.20 -6.75 6.99
C LEU A 63 0.52 -5.52 7.85
N SER A 64 -0.49 -4.77 8.26
CA SER A 64 -0.27 -3.61 9.13
C SER A 64 0.00 -4.05 10.56
N GLN A 65 1.12 -3.59 11.07
CA GLN A 65 1.62 -3.85 12.42
C GLN A 65 1.72 -2.51 13.18
N ASN A 66 2.30 -2.52 14.37
CA ASN A 66 2.70 -1.30 15.07
C ASN A 66 1.67 -0.15 14.97
N GLU A 67 0.53 -0.30 15.60
CA GLU A 67 -0.54 0.72 15.63
C GLU A 67 -1.20 0.96 14.24
N GLY A 68 -1.23 -0.06 13.40
CA GLY A 68 -1.90 -0.03 12.11
C GLY A 68 -1.08 0.67 11.00
N LEU A 69 0.23 0.55 11.05
CA LEU A 69 1.15 0.96 9.99
C LEU A 69 1.81 -0.26 9.34
N LEU A 70 2.19 -0.13 8.08
CA LEU A 70 3.03 -1.12 7.42
C LEU A 70 4.42 -1.18 8.06
N PRO A 71 5.17 -2.29 7.91
CA PRO A 71 6.56 -2.37 8.36
C PRO A 71 7.43 -1.26 7.74
N ASP A 72 8.48 -0.84 8.45
CA ASP A 72 9.46 0.09 7.90
C ASP A 72 10.14 -0.49 6.65
N ALA A 73 10.33 0.34 5.62
CA ALA A 73 10.91 -0.03 4.34
C ALA A 73 11.98 0.98 3.93
N VAL A 74 13.20 0.78 4.43
CA VAL A 74 14.25 1.81 4.45
C VAL A 74 15.28 1.72 3.32
N SER A 75 15.30 0.65 2.53
CA SER A 75 16.37 0.48 1.52
C SER A 75 15.97 -0.45 0.37
N GLY A 76 16.75 -0.38 -0.71
CA GLY A 76 16.58 -1.23 -1.89
C GLY A 76 15.22 -1.05 -2.56
N ASP A 77 14.82 -2.03 -3.34
CA ASP A 77 13.51 -2.02 -4.03
C ASP A 77 12.35 -2.03 -3.04
N GLY A 78 12.51 -2.70 -1.90
CA GLY A 78 11.53 -2.72 -0.82
C GLY A 78 11.09 -1.35 -0.34
N GLY A 79 11.97 -0.35 -0.44
CA GLY A 79 11.66 1.03 -0.10
C GLY A 79 10.51 1.64 -0.91
N LEU A 80 10.23 1.13 -2.12
CA LEU A 80 9.16 1.64 -3.00
C LEU A 80 7.85 0.87 -2.87
N PHE A 81 7.84 -0.31 -2.28
CA PHE A 81 6.72 -1.23 -2.32
C PHE A 81 5.42 -0.66 -1.76
N HIS A 82 5.49 0.09 -0.68
CA HIS A 82 4.30 0.72 -0.09
C HIS A 82 3.76 1.86 -0.96
N GLY A 83 4.64 2.61 -1.63
CA GLY A 83 4.23 3.67 -2.54
C GLY A 83 3.39 3.13 -3.69
N ILE A 84 3.80 1.99 -4.28
CA ILE A 84 3.04 1.32 -5.34
C ILE A 84 1.65 0.89 -4.82
N PHE A 85 1.57 0.35 -3.61
CA PHE A 85 0.28 0.01 -3.00
C PHE A 85 -0.62 1.25 -2.85
N PHE A 86 -0.15 2.34 -2.25
CA PHE A 86 -0.95 3.54 -2.02
C PHE A 86 -1.48 4.17 -3.31
N ARG A 87 -0.70 4.10 -4.38
CA ARG A 87 -1.09 4.60 -5.70
C ARG A 87 -2.36 3.95 -6.23
N TYR A 88 -2.51 2.65 -6.07
CA TYR A 88 -3.71 1.92 -6.51
C TYR A 88 -4.81 1.94 -5.44
N PHE A 89 -4.42 1.92 -4.19
CA PHE A 89 -5.35 1.91 -3.05
C PHE A 89 -6.24 3.14 -3.01
N VAL A 90 -5.70 4.34 -3.27
CA VAL A 90 -6.49 5.57 -3.30
C VAL A 90 -7.56 5.56 -4.40
N LYS A 91 -7.30 4.92 -5.54
CA LYS A 91 -8.29 4.78 -6.60
C LYS A 91 -9.47 3.92 -6.15
N LEU A 92 -9.20 2.82 -5.42
CA LEU A 92 -10.25 1.98 -4.86
C LEU A 92 -11.07 2.72 -3.81
N ILE A 93 -10.44 3.51 -2.94
CA ILE A 93 -11.13 4.33 -1.92
C ILE A 93 -12.09 5.32 -2.56
N ASN A 94 -11.70 5.92 -3.68
CA ASN A 94 -12.50 6.90 -4.39
C ASN A 94 -13.65 6.30 -5.21
N ASP A 95 -13.72 4.97 -5.36
CA ASP A 95 -14.79 4.31 -6.12
C ASP A 95 -16.02 4.09 -5.24
N HIS A 96 -17.12 4.77 -5.60
CA HIS A 96 -18.40 4.67 -4.90
C HIS A 96 -19.09 3.30 -5.05
N SER A 97 -18.60 2.42 -5.92
CA SER A 97 -19.07 1.04 -6.02
C SER A 97 -18.57 0.15 -4.87
N VAL A 98 -17.52 0.57 -4.17
CA VAL A 98 -17.05 -0.07 -2.94
C VAL A 98 -17.96 0.30 -1.78
N ASP A 99 -18.30 -0.67 -0.94
CA ASP A 99 -19.16 -0.44 0.22
C ASP A 99 -18.61 0.66 1.14
N TYR A 100 -19.50 1.50 1.65
CA TYR A 100 -19.14 2.65 2.49
C TYR A 100 -18.29 2.25 3.71
N SER A 101 -18.57 1.11 4.33
CA SER A 101 -17.84 0.61 5.49
C SER A 101 -16.37 0.31 5.16
N ASP A 102 -16.10 -0.31 4.01
CA ASP A 102 -14.74 -0.57 3.54
C ASP A 102 -14.05 0.73 3.11
N ARG A 103 -14.73 1.58 2.36
CA ARG A 103 -14.18 2.90 1.99
C ARG A 103 -13.80 3.72 3.21
N LYS A 104 -14.64 3.76 4.24
CA LYS A 104 -14.36 4.47 5.50
C LYS A 104 -13.12 3.90 6.19
N LYS A 105 -13.04 2.57 6.35
CA LYS A 105 -11.88 1.88 6.93
C LYS A 105 -10.59 2.20 6.17
N PHE A 106 -10.63 2.14 4.86
CA PHE A 106 -9.49 2.42 3.98
C PHE A 106 -9.08 3.89 4.03
N HIS A 107 -10.05 4.79 4.04
CA HIS A 107 -9.81 6.24 4.16
C HIS A 107 -9.13 6.58 5.49
N GLU A 108 -9.62 6.04 6.60
CA GLU A 108 -9.02 6.21 7.92
C GLU A 108 -7.59 5.66 7.96
N TYR A 109 -7.35 4.52 7.32
CA TYR A 109 -6.05 3.88 7.25
C TYR A 109 -5.03 4.73 6.49
N ILE A 110 -5.33 5.15 5.26
CA ILE A 110 -4.40 5.96 4.45
C ILE A 110 -4.14 7.33 5.09
N THR A 111 -5.17 7.94 5.69
CA THR A 111 -5.03 9.21 6.42
C THR A 111 -4.11 9.06 7.63
N ARG A 112 -4.22 7.97 8.38
CA ARG A 112 -3.31 7.67 9.49
C ARG A 112 -1.88 7.52 9.02
N CYS A 113 -1.63 6.73 7.97
CA CYS A 113 -0.30 6.55 7.38
C CYS A 113 0.30 7.91 6.96
N ALA A 114 -0.47 8.72 6.27
CA ALA A 114 -0.05 10.03 5.80
C ALA A 114 0.24 11.01 6.95
N THR A 115 -0.61 11.02 7.98
CA THR A 115 -0.42 11.87 9.17
C THR A 115 0.87 11.52 9.90
N VAL A 116 1.11 10.23 10.15
CA VAL A 116 2.33 9.78 10.83
C VAL A 116 3.57 10.13 10.00
N MET A 117 3.53 9.90 8.69
CA MET A 117 4.64 10.25 7.81
C MET A 117 4.90 11.76 7.81
N ALA A 118 3.89 12.59 7.67
CA ALA A 118 4.02 14.04 7.61
C ALA A 118 4.49 14.67 8.93
N THR A 119 4.22 14.02 10.07
CA THR A 119 4.55 14.57 11.39
C THR A 119 5.80 13.96 12.03
N GLN A 120 6.17 12.74 11.65
CA GLN A 120 7.25 11.99 12.32
C GLN A 120 8.25 11.36 11.35
N GLY A 121 7.86 11.04 10.11
CA GLY A 121 8.68 10.29 9.15
C GLY A 121 9.48 11.16 8.19
N ILE A 122 9.14 12.44 8.04
CA ILE A 122 9.80 13.37 7.12
C ILE A 122 10.70 14.36 7.88
N ASN A 123 11.90 14.58 7.36
CA ASN A 123 12.77 15.61 7.93
C ASN A 123 12.29 17.01 7.47
N PRO A 124 11.96 17.93 8.38
CA PRO A 124 11.40 19.23 8.03
C PRO A 124 12.40 20.17 7.34
N ASN A 125 13.71 19.96 7.50
CA ASN A 125 14.73 20.81 6.88
C ASN A 125 15.06 20.35 5.46
N THR A 126 15.17 19.03 5.25
CA THR A 126 15.55 18.47 3.95
C THR A 126 14.33 18.04 3.12
N MET A 127 13.16 17.94 3.73
CA MET A 127 11.93 17.42 3.15
C MET A 127 12.07 15.96 2.65
N LEU A 128 13.02 15.20 3.20
CA LEU A 128 13.25 13.82 2.84
C LEU A 128 12.55 12.85 3.79
N TYR A 129 11.96 11.81 3.22
CA TYR A 129 11.36 10.67 3.93
C TYR A 129 12.30 9.47 3.86
N GLY A 130 12.67 8.93 5.03
CA GLY A 130 13.69 7.86 5.14
C GLY A 130 13.15 6.43 5.16
N GLY A 131 11.84 6.25 4.99
CA GLY A 131 11.18 4.93 5.01
C GLY A 131 10.91 4.34 6.39
N ARG A 132 11.21 5.06 7.46
CA ARG A 132 10.76 4.76 8.82
C ARG A 132 9.60 5.67 9.17
N TRP A 133 8.46 5.10 9.51
CA TRP A 133 7.23 5.87 9.73
C TRP A 133 7.35 6.91 10.84
N ARG A 134 8.02 6.56 11.93
CA ARG A 134 8.08 7.37 13.17
C ARG A 134 9.46 7.94 13.45
N LYS A 135 10.35 7.93 12.46
CA LYS A 135 11.70 8.44 12.62
C LYS A 135 12.17 9.12 11.35
N ALA A 136 12.13 10.44 11.36
CA ALA A 136 12.71 11.25 10.29
C ALA A 136 14.21 10.98 10.13
N PRO A 137 14.75 11.00 8.91
CA PRO A 137 16.20 10.96 8.69
C PRO A 137 16.87 12.23 9.27
N ALA A 138 18.12 12.11 9.69
CA ALA A 138 18.90 13.27 10.10
C ALA A 138 19.26 14.18 8.91
N ASP A 139 19.59 15.44 9.14
CA ASP A 139 19.90 16.41 8.07
C ASP A 139 21.04 15.98 7.15
N ASN A 140 22.00 15.23 7.70
CA ASN A 140 23.15 14.72 6.95
C ASN A 140 23.01 13.21 6.60
N GLU A 141 21.87 12.60 6.86
CA GLU A 141 21.63 11.19 6.54
C GLU A 141 21.40 11.03 5.03
N LYS A 142 22.10 10.06 4.41
CA LYS A 142 21.84 9.70 3.02
C LYS A 142 20.55 8.88 2.93
N VAL A 143 19.55 9.46 2.32
CA VAL A 143 18.26 8.80 2.08
C VAL A 143 18.27 8.14 0.70
N GLY A 144 17.83 6.89 0.63
CA GLY A 144 17.60 6.21 -0.64
C GLY A 144 16.45 6.81 -1.42
N LEU A 145 16.53 6.78 -2.75
CA LEU A 145 15.47 7.29 -3.62
C LEU A 145 14.14 6.55 -3.41
N THR A 146 14.18 5.23 -3.30
CA THR A 146 12.99 4.37 -3.21
C THR A 146 12.13 4.63 -1.97
N PRO A 147 12.67 4.70 -0.73
CA PRO A 147 11.85 5.08 0.41
C PRO A 147 11.33 6.52 0.34
N HIS A 148 12.13 7.46 -0.20
CA HIS A 148 11.66 8.83 -0.38
C HIS A 148 10.48 8.90 -1.35
N LEU A 149 10.52 8.18 -2.47
CA LEU A 149 9.42 8.10 -3.43
C LEU A 149 8.15 7.52 -2.81
N THR A 150 8.25 6.55 -1.90
CA THR A 150 7.08 6.05 -1.16
C THR A 150 6.37 7.17 -0.40
N GLY A 151 7.13 8.04 0.27
CA GLY A 151 6.57 9.21 0.93
C GLY A 151 5.89 10.16 -0.05
N CYS A 152 6.54 10.48 -1.16
CA CYS A 152 5.96 11.33 -2.21
C CYS A 152 4.65 10.73 -2.76
N MET A 153 4.64 9.43 -3.07
CA MET A 153 3.45 8.75 -3.60
C MET A 153 2.29 8.70 -2.60
N LEU A 154 2.58 8.58 -1.29
CA LEU A 154 1.55 8.65 -0.27
C LEU A 154 0.97 10.08 -0.17
N MET A 155 1.79 11.11 -0.24
CA MET A 155 1.31 12.51 -0.27
C MET A 155 0.52 12.82 -1.54
N GLU A 156 0.96 12.33 -2.70
CA GLU A 156 0.22 12.43 -3.95
C GLU A 156 -1.15 11.75 -3.84
N ALA A 157 -1.20 10.56 -3.24
CA ALA A 157 -2.46 9.87 -2.98
C ALA A 157 -3.41 10.71 -2.10
N MET A 158 -2.89 11.40 -1.08
CA MET A 158 -3.71 12.31 -0.26
C MET A 158 -4.25 13.51 -1.04
N CYS A 159 -3.50 14.02 -2.03
CA CYS A 159 -3.98 15.12 -2.87
C CYS A 159 -5.18 14.75 -3.74
N VAL A 160 -5.34 13.46 -4.08
CA VAL A 160 -6.45 12.97 -4.92
C VAL A 160 -7.51 12.20 -4.12
N LEU A 161 -7.31 12.00 -2.83
CA LEU A 161 -8.27 11.35 -1.95
C LEU A 161 -9.54 12.20 -1.81
N GLN A 162 -10.68 11.61 -2.14
CA GLN A 162 -11.98 12.28 -2.06
C GLN A 162 -12.56 12.16 -0.64
N PRO A 163 -13.29 13.18 -0.15
CA PRO A 163 -14.07 13.05 1.08
C PRO A 163 -15.06 11.89 0.99
N LEU A 164 -15.37 11.29 2.15
CA LEU A 164 -16.34 10.19 2.26
C LEU A 164 -17.79 10.66 2.15
#